data_e8ceba6507c45c3ff973df562a215719
#
_entry.id   e8ceba6507c45c3ff973df562a215719
#
_cell.length_a   1.000
_cell.length_b   1.000
_cell.length_c   1.000
_cell.angle_alpha   90.00
_cell.angle_beta   90.00
_cell.angle_gamma   90.00
#
_symmetry.space_group_name_H-M   'P 1'
#
loop_
_entity.id
_entity.type
_entity.pdbx_description
1 polymer ?
#
loop_
_entity_poly.entity_id
_entity_poly.type
_entity_poly.pdbx_seq_one_letter_code
_entity_poly.pdbx_strand_id
1 'polypeptide(L)'
;MHDLVNQKKRIFLSGVFACFLTCLICILIATSGCETRPSREYGVFLGINGEETDRLKDYSLAVIEPSEFEAVQIREFHEAGKTIYGYINIGAVEEYRPYYERFKDITLSVYENWPLERWTDVSDPEWQAFVVDELAKQYADIGVDGFFLDNADVYFHYPTENIFQGLCSILKGLKGYDLPLIVNGGDDFVSRCMDEEIALSLFDGINQETV
;
A
#
# COMPACT_ATOMS: atom_id res chain seq x y z
N MET A 1 72.85 22.46 9.27
CA MET A 1 72.44 21.06 9.59
C MET A 1 71.08 20.99 10.27
N HIS A 2 70.63 22.05 10.97
CA HIS A 2 69.32 22.10 11.63
C HIS A 2 68.12 22.26 10.67
N ASP A 3 68.28 22.99 9.54
CA ASP A 3 67.17 23.26 8.60
C ASP A 3 66.77 22.05 7.76
N LEU A 4 67.70 21.20 7.39
CA LEU A 4 67.43 19.97 6.62
C LEU A 4 66.62 18.92 7.41
N VAL A 5 66.76 18.89 8.73
CA VAL A 5 66.00 17.96 9.61
C VAL A 5 64.56 18.44 9.78
N ASN A 6 64.32 19.75 9.86
CA ASN A 6 62.98 20.33 9.96
C ASN A 6 62.21 20.20 8.65
N GLN A 7 62.89 20.31 7.50
CA GLN A 7 62.23 20.12 6.21
C GLN A 7 61.82 18.69 5.96
N LYS A 8 62.62 17.70 6.34
CA LYS A 8 62.24 16.28 6.24
C LYS A 8 61.09 15.91 7.18
N LYS A 9 61.03 16.47 8.40
CA LYS A 9 59.90 16.28 9.33
C LYS A 9 58.60 16.86 8.78
N ARG A 10 58.61 18.03 8.13
CA ARG A 10 57.42 18.62 7.51
C ARG A 10 56.91 17.82 6.33
N ILE A 11 57.78 17.27 5.49
CA ILE A 11 57.40 16.43 4.33
C ILE A 11 56.83 15.08 4.83
N PHE A 12 57.39 14.50 5.89
CA PHE A 12 56.90 13.25 6.46
C PHE A 12 55.53 13.42 7.13
N LEU A 13 55.29 14.51 7.88
CA LEU A 13 53.98 14.81 8.48
C LEU A 13 52.89 15.06 7.43
N SER A 14 53.25 15.77 6.35
CA SER A 14 52.32 16.06 5.25
C SER A 14 51.94 14.80 4.48
N GLY A 15 52.88 13.87 4.27
CA GLY A 15 52.59 12.59 3.60
C GLY A 15 51.73 11.66 4.43
N VAL A 16 51.94 11.59 5.75
CA VAL A 16 51.11 10.79 6.66
C VAL A 16 49.68 11.37 6.75
N PHE A 17 49.54 12.69 6.81
CA PHE A 17 48.23 13.35 6.85
C PHE A 17 47.45 13.12 5.55
N ALA A 18 48.09 13.19 4.37
CA ALA A 18 47.49 12.91 3.08
C ALA A 18 47.03 11.44 2.96
N CYS A 19 47.81 10.50 3.48
CA CYS A 19 47.48 9.07 3.47
C CYS A 19 46.28 8.75 4.38
N PHE A 20 46.19 9.39 5.55
CA PHE A 20 45.05 9.24 6.46
C PHE A 20 43.79 9.85 5.87
N LEU A 21 43.86 11.00 5.16
CA LEU A 21 42.71 11.64 4.54
C LEU A 21 42.18 10.82 3.38
N THR A 22 43.05 10.23 2.54
CA THR A 22 42.66 9.33 1.46
C THR A 22 42.05 8.01 1.98
N CYS A 23 42.57 7.42 3.03
CA CYS A 23 41.98 6.24 3.69
C CYS A 23 40.61 6.56 4.29
N LEU A 24 40.40 7.73 4.90
CA LEU A 24 39.13 8.15 5.47
C LEU A 24 38.08 8.36 4.38
N ILE A 25 38.44 8.95 3.24
CA ILE A 25 37.57 9.13 2.08
C ILE A 25 37.24 7.78 1.44
N CYS A 26 38.18 6.84 1.34
CA CYS A 26 37.91 5.50 0.84
C CYS A 26 36.97 4.71 1.78
N ILE A 27 37.07 4.89 3.10
CA ILE A 27 36.16 4.26 4.07
C ILE A 27 34.76 4.87 3.95
N LEU A 28 34.64 6.19 3.78
CA LEU A 28 33.34 6.86 3.56
C LEU A 28 32.66 6.45 2.25
N ILE A 29 33.42 6.16 1.20
CA ILE A 29 32.88 5.67 -0.08
C ILE A 29 32.49 4.18 0.01
N ALA A 30 33.19 3.39 0.83
CA ALA A 30 32.87 1.97 1.01
C ALA A 30 31.63 1.70 1.88
N THR A 31 31.16 2.72 2.63
CA THR A 31 29.88 2.66 3.38
C THR A 31 28.70 3.22 2.62
N SER A 32 28.89 3.64 1.37
CA SER A 32 27.76 3.81 0.45
C SER A 32 27.21 2.41 0.17
N GLY A 33 26.33 1.95 1.05
CA GLY A 33 25.60 0.72 0.87
C GLY A 33 25.02 0.75 -0.55
N CYS A 34 25.26 -0.31 -1.29
CA CYS A 34 24.57 -0.53 -2.54
C CYS A 34 23.10 -0.69 -2.15
N GLU A 35 22.35 0.41 -2.13
CA GLU A 35 20.90 0.34 -2.10
C GLU A 35 20.50 -0.41 -3.37
N THR A 36 20.25 -1.70 -3.21
CA THR A 36 19.67 -2.50 -4.28
C THR A 36 18.28 -1.93 -4.52
N ARG A 37 18.11 -1.17 -5.61
CA ARG A 37 16.78 -0.74 -6.04
C ARG A 37 15.89 -1.97 -6.15
N PRO A 38 14.64 -1.90 -5.69
CA PRO A 38 13.69 -2.97 -5.88
C PRO A 38 13.67 -3.38 -7.36
N SER A 39 13.65 -4.68 -7.63
CA SER A 39 13.68 -5.21 -9.00
C SER A 39 12.30 -5.14 -9.67
N ARG A 40 11.25 -4.88 -8.88
CA ARG A 40 9.85 -4.83 -9.31
C ARG A 40 9.17 -3.58 -8.79
N GLU A 41 8.28 -3.00 -9.61
CA GLU A 41 7.59 -1.76 -9.26
C GLU A 41 6.54 -2.00 -8.19
N TYR A 42 5.63 -2.99 -8.37
CA TYR A 42 4.62 -3.31 -7.36
C TYR A 42 4.24 -4.80 -7.35
N GLY A 43 3.56 -5.24 -6.28
CA GLY A 43 2.97 -6.56 -6.15
C GLY A 43 1.82 -6.59 -5.16
N VAL A 44 0.86 -7.49 -5.38
CA VAL A 44 -0.29 -7.75 -4.50
C VAL A 44 -0.04 -9.04 -3.72
N PHE A 45 -0.12 -8.98 -2.39
CA PHE A 45 0.25 -10.06 -1.48
C PHE A 45 -0.86 -10.30 -0.46
N LEU A 46 -1.96 -10.88 -0.91
CA LEU A 46 -3.03 -11.29 -0.02
C LEU A 46 -2.72 -12.68 0.54
N GLY A 47 -3.09 -12.92 1.79
CA GLY A 47 -2.85 -14.20 2.46
C GLY A 47 -1.41 -14.44 2.93
N ILE A 48 -0.58 -13.39 3.02
CA ILE A 48 0.69 -13.43 3.77
C ILE A 48 0.55 -12.66 5.08
N ASN A 49 1.43 -12.90 6.01
CA ASN A 49 1.44 -12.24 7.31
C ASN A 49 2.83 -11.70 7.68
N GLY A 50 2.95 -11.11 8.86
CA GLY A 50 4.17 -10.50 9.34
C GLY A 50 5.39 -11.43 9.47
N GLU A 51 5.24 -12.76 9.38
CA GLU A 51 6.35 -13.71 9.36
C GLU A 51 6.95 -13.89 7.94
N GLU A 52 6.23 -13.46 6.90
CA GLU A 52 6.59 -13.65 5.50
C GLU A 52 7.09 -12.36 4.82
N THR A 53 7.56 -11.38 5.59
CA THR A 53 8.00 -10.05 5.10
C THR A 53 9.09 -10.12 4.03
N ASP A 54 9.90 -11.17 4.01
CA ASP A 54 10.93 -11.42 2.99
C ASP A 54 10.37 -11.48 1.56
N ARG A 55 9.10 -11.83 1.40
CA ARG A 55 8.43 -11.89 0.09
C ARG A 55 8.26 -10.52 -0.56
N LEU A 56 8.24 -9.46 0.26
CA LEU A 56 8.06 -8.07 -0.17
C LEU A 56 9.38 -7.39 -0.58
N LYS A 57 10.54 -7.99 -0.31
CA LYS A 57 11.85 -7.34 -0.41
C LYS A 57 12.18 -6.76 -1.79
N ASP A 58 11.72 -7.43 -2.86
CA ASP A 58 12.04 -7.05 -4.23
C ASP A 58 11.05 -6.01 -4.83
N TYR A 59 10.07 -5.56 -4.06
CA TYR A 59 9.03 -4.65 -4.52
C TYR A 59 9.17 -3.26 -3.90
N SER A 60 8.94 -2.21 -4.70
CA SER A 60 8.90 -0.82 -4.21
C SER A 60 7.56 -0.46 -3.60
N LEU A 61 6.46 -1.00 -4.17
CA LEU A 61 5.12 -0.89 -3.63
C LEU A 61 4.55 -2.29 -3.40
N ALA A 62 3.99 -2.53 -2.23
CA ALA A 62 3.30 -3.76 -1.91
C ALA A 62 1.87 -3.47 -1.42
N VAL A 63 0.91 -4.20 -1.99
CA VAL A 63 -0.46 -4.26 -1.47
C VAL A 63 -0.53 -5.47 -0.53
N ILE A 64 -0.98 -5.25 0.68
CA ILE A 64 -1.10 -6.28 1.72
C ILE A 64 -2.46 -6.25 2.40
N GLU A 65 -2.80 -7.29 3.16
CA GLU A 65 -3.88 -7.24 4.15
C GLU A 65 -3.35 -6.66 5.46
N PRO A 66 -3.66 -5.41 5.82
CA PRO A 66 -3.04 -4.75 6.97
C PRO A 66 -3.36 -5.41 8.31
N SER A 67 -4.48 -6.15 8.41
CA SER A 67 -4.86 -6.94 9.60
C SER A 67 -3.85 -8.03 9.97
N GLU A 68 -3.00 -8.45 9.03
CA GLU A 68 -2.00 -9.49 9.21
C GLU A 68 -0.62 -8.95 9.62
N PHE A 69 -0.51 -7.63 9.82
CA PHE A 69 0.74 -6.95 10.13
C PHE A 69 0.62 -6.01 11.33
N GLU A 70 1.72 -5.89 12.07
CA GLU A 70 1.83 -4.93 13.15
C GLU A 70 2.34 -3.56 12.63
N ALA A 71 1.97 -2.47 13.30
CA ALA A 71 2.43 -1.13 12.94
C ALA A 71 3.97 -0.97 12.93
N VAL A 72 4.70 -1.78 13.69
CA VAL A 72 6.17 -1.79 13.68
C VAL A 72 6.70 -2.30 12.35
N GLN A 73 6.07 -3.31 11.76
CA GLN A 73 6.48 -3.89 10.48
C GLN A 73 6.21 -2.92 9.31
N ILE A 74 5.09 -2.18 9.37
CA ILE A 74 4.82 -1.13 8.39
C ILE A 74 5.91 -0.04 8.44
N ARG A 75 6.36 0.36 9.64
CA ARG A 75 7.48 1.30 9.78
C ARG A 75 8.78 0.74 9.23
N GLU A 76 9.08 -0.54 9.46
CA GLU A 76 10.28 -1.20 8.93
C GLU A 76 10.26 -1.24 7.39
N PHE A 77 9.10 -1.41 6.77
CA PHE A 77 8.94 -1.29 5.32
C PHE A 77 9.23 0.12 4.83
N HIS A 78 8.74 1.15 5.52
CA HIS A 78 9.05 2.55 5.18
C HIS A 78 10.54 2.86 5.34
N GLU A 79 11.19 2.37 6.40
CA GLU A 79 12.64 2.52 6.59
C GLU A 79 13.44 1.84 5.48
N ALA A 80 12.90 0.77 4.89
CA ALA A 80 13.45 0.11 3.71
C ALA A 80 13.06 0.79 2.38
N GLY A 81 12.40 1.97 2.41
CA GLY A 81 12.01 2.75 1.23
C GLY A 81 10.83 2.16 0.46
N LYS A 82 9.97 1.37 1.10
CA LYS A 82 8.79 0.76 0.48
C LYS A 82 7.54 1.58 0.74
N THR A 83 6.62 1.52 -0.22
CA THR A 83 5.27 2.05 -0.12
C THR A 83 4.31 0.88 0.13
N ILE A 84 3.41 1.01 1.10
CA ILE A 84 2.49 -0.05 1.53
C ILE A 84 1.05 0.41 1.34
N TYR A 85 0.31 -0.31 0.50
CA TYR A 85 -1.12 -0.08 0.33
C TYR A 85 -1.92 -1.16 1.07
N GLY A 86 -2.94 -0.73 1.78
CA GLY A 86 -3.88 -1.62 2.46
C GLY A 86 -4.98 -2.08 1.53
N TYR A 87 -5.14 -3.40 1.38
CA TYR A 87 -6.27 -4.01 0.68
C TYR A 87 -7.56 -3.84 1.49
N ILE A 88 -8.61 -3.39 0.83
CA ILE A 88 -9.96 -3.31 1.38
C ILE A 88 -10.95 -3.87 0.36
N ASN A 89 -11.68 -4.91 0.75
CA ASN A 89 -12.82 -5.39 -0.01
C ASN A 89 -14.03 -4.47 0.26
N ILE A 90 -14.45 -3.69 -0.74
CA ILE A 90 -15.55 -2.71 -0.58
C ILE A 90 -16.88 -3.25 -1.08
N GLY A 91 -16.89 -4.25 -1.97
CA GLY A 91 -18.08 -4.75 -2.64
C GLY A 91 -18.53 -6.15 -2.24
N ALA A 92 -17.72 -6.85 -1.45
CA ALA A 92 -18.03 -8.19 -0.99
C ALA A 92 -17.51 -8.43 0.44
N VAL A 93 -17.95 -9.50 1.07
CA VAL A 93 -17.48 -9.92 2.39
C VAL A 93 -17.19 -11.42 2.39
N GLU A 94 -16.00 -11.78 2.91
CA GLU A 94 -15.59 -13.18 3.04
C GLU A 94 -16.11 -13.80 4.34
N GLU A 95 -16.64 -15.04 4.26
CA GLU A 95 -17.24 -15.75 5.39
C GLU A 95 -16.29 -16.00 6.58
N TYR A 96 -14.98 -15.99 6.33
CA TYR A 96 -13.96 -16.18 7.37
C TYR A 96 -13.58 -14.88 8.11
N ARG A 97 -14.05 -13.72 7.65
CA ARG A 97 -13.77 -12.43 8.31
C ARG A 97 -14.47 -12.36 9.67
N PRO A 98 -13.82 -11.82 10.70
CA PRO A 98 -14.40 -11.73 12.03
C PRO A 98 -15.68 -10.89 12.09
N TYR A 99 -15.88 -10.02 11.10
CA TYR A 99 -17.07 -9.17 10.99
C TYR A 99 -18.17 -9.74 10.09
N TYR A 100 -18.00 -10.94 9.50
CA TYR A 100 -18.99 -11.54 8.60
C TYR A 100 -20.38 -11.67 9.26
N GLU A 101 -20.46 -12.14 10.49
CA GLU A 101 -21.72 -12.31 11.21
C GLU A 101 -22.50 -11.00 11.38
N ARG A 102 -21.82 -9.85 11.39
CA ARG A 102 -22.45 -8.51 11.45
C ARG A 102 -23.14 -8.14 10.15
N PHE A 103 -22.62 -8.62 9.01
CA PHE A 103 -23.03 -8.17 7.67
C PHE A 103 -23.66 -9.26 6.80
N LYS A 104 -23.78 -10.48 7.29
CA LYS A 104 -24.34 -11.60 6.50
C LYS A 104 -25.76 -11.36 5.98
N ASP A 105 -26.57 -10.58 6.71
CA ASP A 105 -27.97 -10.31 6.36
C ASP A 105 -28.12 -9.27 5.22
N ILE A 106 -27.07 -8.55 4.88
CA ILE A 106 -27.01 -7.62 3.73
C ILE A 106 -26.27 -8.21 2.53
N THR A 107 -25.91 -9.49 2.58
CA THR A 107 -25.29 -10.14 1.42
C THR A 107 -26.33 -10.41 0.32
N LEU A 108 -25.90 -10.27 -0.93
CA LEU A 108 -26.76 -10.40 -2.11
C LEU A 108 -26.70 -11.82 -2.69
N SER A 109 -25.51 -12.30 -3.04
CA SER A 109 -25.30 -13.66 -3.54
C SER A 109 -23.87 -14.13 -3.29
N VAL A 110 -23.62 -15.42 -3.55
CA VAL A 110 -22.27 -16.01 -3.58
C VAL A 110 -21.47 -15.39 -4.70
N TYR A 111 -20.19 -15.10 -4.46
CA TYR A 111 -19.23 -14.77 -5.49
C TYR A 111 -18.81 -16.04 -6.24
N GLU A 112 -19.13 -16.18 -7.53
CA GLU A 112 -19.02 -17.44 -8.27
C GLU A 112 -17.62 -18.06 -8.23
N ASN A 113 -16.57 -17.26 -8.33
CA ASN A 113 -15.19 -17.73 -8.36
C ASN A 113 -14.59 -17.93 -6.95
N TRP A 114 -15.23 -17.36 -5.92
CA TRP A 114 -14.78 -17.40 -4.53
C TRP A 114 -15.92 -17.86 -3.61
N PRO A 115 -16.13 -19.18 -3.44
CA PRO A 115 -17.31 -19.72 -2.77
C PRO A 115 -17.52 -19.30 -1.31
N LEU A 116 -16.45 -18.82 -0.65
CA LEU A 116 -16.50 -18.29 0.71
C LEU A 116 -16.68 -16.76 0.75
N GLU A 117 -17.02 -16.14 -0.36
CA GLU A 117 -17.21 -14.71 -0.49
C GLU A 117 -18.61 -14.39 -0.98
N ARG A 118 -19.18 -13.31 -0.51
CA ARG A 118 -20.54 -12.85 -0.77
C ARG A 118 -20.53 -11.41 -1.25
N TRP A 119 -21.16 -11.15 -2.40
CA TRP A 119 -21.47 -9.79 -2.80
C TRP A 119 -22.32 -9.12 -1.73
N THR A 120 -22.01 -7.86 -1.42
CA THR A 120 -22.64 -7.11 -0.33
C THR A 120 -23.47 -5.95 -0.87
N ASP A 121 -24.60 -5.66 -0.25
CA ASP A 121 -25.37 -4.44 -0.53
C ASP A 121 -24.60 -3.22 0.00
N VAL A 122 -23.77 -2.64 -0.87
CA VAL A 122 -22.95 -1.47 -0.54
C VAL A 122 -23.76 -0.18 -0.33
N SER A 123 -25.08 -0.22 -0.60
CA SER A 123 -25.98 0.89 -0.28
C SER A 123 -26.38 0.92 1.21
N ASP A 124 -26.08 -0.15 1.95
CA ASP A 124 -26.34 -0.22 3.38
C ASP A 124 -25.43 0.77 4.14
N PRO A 125 -26.00 1.69 4.94
CA PRO A 125 -25.22 2.72 5.64
C PRO A 125 -24.31 2.14 6.74
N GLU A 126 -24.65 0.99 7.32
CA GLU A 126 -23.80 0.35 8.33
C GLU A 126 -22.55 -0.27 7.69
N TRP A 127 -22.68 -0.87 6.49
CA TRP A 127 -21.53 -1.32 5.71
C TRP A 127 -20.61 -0.17 5.32
N GLN A 128 -21.19 0.94 4.82
CA GLN A 128 -20.42 2.14 4.46
C GLN A 128 -19.64 2.70 5.67
N ALA A 129 -20.31 2.84 6.81
CA ALA A 129 -19.67 3.30 8.03
C ALA A 129 -18.58 2.35 8.52
N PHE A 130 -18.81 1.04 8.47
CA PHE A 130 -17.81 0.03 8.83
C PHE A 130 -16.56 0.13 7.96
N VAL A 131 -16.72 0.17 6.63
CA VAL A 131 -15.57 0.25 5.70
C VAL A 131 -14.78 1.54 5.94
N VAL A 132 -15.47 2.67 6.08
CA VAL A 132 -14.83 3.99 6.19
C VAL A 132 -14.31 4.26 7.61
N ASP A 133 -15.17 4.11 8.63
CA ASP A 133 -14.88 4.64 9.98
C ASP A 133 -14.19 3.60 10.88
N GLU A 134 -14.29 2.30 10.55
CA GLU A 134 -13.67 1.24 11.34
C GLU A 134 -12.48 0.63 10.59
N LEU A 135 -12.70 0.00 9.43
CA LEU A 135 -11.67 -0.76 8.72
C LEU A 135 -10.57 0.13 8.15
N ALA A 136 -10.95 1.14 7.35
CA ALA A 136 -9.97 2.06 6.77
C ALA A 136 -9.26 2.88 7.84
N LYS A 137 -9.98 3.26 8.91
CA LYS A 137 -9.36 3.95 10.04
C LYS A 137 -8.29 3.08 10.70
N GLN A 138 -8.58 1.82 10.98
CA GLN A 138 -7.60 0.89 11.56
C GLN A 138 -6.35 0.80 10.66
N TYR A 139 -6.53 0.73 9.36
CA TYR A 139 -5.42 0.61 8.40
C TYR A 139 -4.61 1.91 8.28
N ALA A 140 -5.27 3.06 8.27
CA ALA A 140 -4.59 4.35 8.32
C ALA A 140 -3.79 4.53 9.63
N ASP A 141 -4.35 4.11 10.76
CA ASP A 141 -3.71 4.22 12.08
C ASP A 141 -2.42 3.38 12.20
N ILE A 142 -2.31 2.23 11.51
CA ILE A 142 -1.07 1.45 11.46
C ILE A 142 -0.06 1.98 10.45
N GLY A 143 -0.46 2.92 9.59
CA GLY A 143 0.44 3.70 8.75
C GLY A 143 0.55 3.24 7.30
N VAL A 144 -0.53 2.68 6.68
CA VAL A 144 -0.51 2.42 5.23
C VAL A 144 -0.42 3.72 4.44
N ASP A 145 0.17 3.68 3.26
CA ASP A 145 0.40 4.84 2.38
C ASP A 145 -0.74 5.08 1.38
N GLY A 146 -1.71 4.15 1.29
CA GLY A 146 -2.85 4.23 0.40
C GLY A 146 -3.78 3.04 0.58
N PHE A 147 -4.92 3.07 -0.10
CA PHE A 147 -5.88 1.97 -0.10
C PHE A 147 -6.01 1.35 -1.49
N PHE A 148 -6.04 0.03 -1.54
CA PHE A 148 -6.29 -0.78 -2.72
C PHE A 148 -7.69 -1.41 -2.55
N LEU A 149 -8.64 -0.94 -3.36
CA LEU A 149 -10.06 -1.18 -3.18
C LEU A 149 -10.55 -2.23 -4.16
N ASP A 150 -11.03 -3.32 -3.64
CA ASP A 150 -11.45 -4.46 -4.43
C ASP A 150 -12.97 -4.62 -4.49
N ASN A 151 -13.43 -5.35 -5.51
CA ASN A 151 -14.82 -5.74 -5.70
C ASN A 151 -15.81 -4.59 -5.96
N ALA A 152 -15.35 -3.47 -6.58
CA ALA A 152 -16.27 -2.51 -7.19
C ALA A 152 -17.14 -3.16 -8.30
N ASP A 153 -16.79 -4.39 -8.72
CA ASP A 153 -17.54 -5.24 -9.63
C ASP A 153 -18.93 -5.65 -9.10
N VAL A 154 -19.21 -5.42 -7.82
CA VAL A 154 -20.58 -5.54 -7.30
C VAL A 154 -21.57 -4.72 -8.14
N TYR A 155 -21.13 -3.60 -8.73
CA TYR A 155 -21.96 -2.79 -9.62
C TYR A 155 -22.24 -3.49 -10.96
N PHE A 156 -21.30 -4.26 -11.51
CA PHE A 156 -21.55 -5.08 -12.70
C PHE A 156 -22.63 -6.13 -12.44
N HIS A 157 -22.58 -6.80 -11.29
CA HIS A 157 -23.55 -7.84 -10.91
C HIS A 157 -24.93 -7.27 -10.52
N TYR A 158 -24.93 -6.07 -9.92
CA TYR A 158 -26.13 -5.38 -9.43
C TYR A 158 -26.14 -3.91 -9.91
N PRO A 159 -26.42 -3.65 -11.22
CA PRO A 159 -26.28 -2.32 -11.81
C PRO A 159 -27.46 -1.40 -11.44
N THR A 160 -27.66 -1.18 -10.15
CA THR A 160 -28.69 -0.28 -9.64
C THR A 160 -28.10 1.05 -9.20
N GLU A 161 -28.94 2.09 -9.19
CA GLU A 161 -28.52 3.42 -8.72
C GLU A 161 -28.06 3.37 -7.24
N ASN A 162 -28.72 2.58 -6.40
CA ASN A 162 -28.36 2.46 -4.98
C ASN A 162 -26.95 1.89 -4.81
N ILE A 163 -26.60 0.84 -5.54
CA ILE A 163 -25.24 0.24 -5.50
C ILE A 163 -24.21 1.24 -6.00
N PHE A 164 -24.47 1.94 -7.12
CA PHE A 164 -23.58 2.97 -7.62
C PHE A 164 -23.32 4.07 -6.59
N GLN A 165 -24.39 4.63 -6.03
CA GLN A 165 -24.27 5.69 -5.01
C GLN A 165 -23.64 5.18 -3.71
N GLY A 166 -23.85 3.92 -3.36
CA GLY A 166 -23.19 3.26 -2.22
C GLY A 166 -21.67 3.22 -2.39
N LEU A 167 -21.19 2.75 -3.55
CA LEU A 167 -19.75 2.78 -3.87
C LEU A 167 -19.20 4.21 -3.87
N CYS A 168 -19.90 5.17 -4.51
CA CYS A 168 -19.50 6.57 -4.49
C CYS A 168 -19.40 7.13 -3.05
N SER A 169 -20.30 6.73 -2.16
CA SER A 169 -20.30 7.17 -0.75
C SER A 169 -19.10 6.61 0.01
N ILE A 170 -18.79 5.32 -0.17
CA ILE A 170 -17.60 4.69 0.41
C ILE A 170 -16.33 5.41 -0.07
N LEU A 171 -16.16 5.58 -1.38
CA LEU A 171 -14.97 6.22 -1.93
C LEU A 171 -14.80 7.66 -1.45
N LYS A 172 -15.89 8.44 -1.39
CA LYS A 172 -15.86 9.80 -0.82
C LYS A 172 -15.44 9.81 0.64
N GLY A 173 -15.92 8.86 1.44
CA GLY A 173 -15.50 8.70 2.82
C GLY A 173 -14.02 8.38 2.95
N LEU A 174 -13.53 7.44 2.13
CA LEU A 174 -12.12 7.05 2.11
C LEU A 174 -11.18 8.19 1.68
N LYS A 175 -11.62 9.08 0.77
CA LYS A 175 -10.86 10.30 0.41
C LYS A 175 -10.63 11.23 1.60
N GLY A 176 -11.42 11.14 2.65
CA GLY A 176 -11.24 11.90 3.89
C GLY A 176 -9.95 11.58 4.65
N TYR A 177 -9.26 10.50 4.31
CA TYR A 177 -7.96 10.13 4.89
C TYR A 177 -6.77 10.81 4.21
N ASP A 178 -6.97 11.54 3.10
CA ASP A 178 -5.90 12.15 2.30
C ASP A 178 -4.85 11.13 1.81
N LEU A 179 -5.26 9.86 1.64
CA LEU A 179 -4.45 8.76 1.12
C LEU A 179 -4.88 8.44 -0.33
N PRO A 180 -3.95 8.05 -1.21
CA PRO A 180 -4.28 7.58 -2.56
C PRO A 180 -5.20 6.37 -2.54
N LEU A 181 -6.21 6.37 -3.41
CA LEU A 181 -7.17 5.30 -3.61
C LEU A 181 -6.97 4.66 -4.99
N ILE A 182 -6.69 3.36 -5.03
CA ILE A 182 -6.60 2.57 -6.26
C ILE A 182 -7.78 1.61 -6.30
N VAL A 183 -8.62 1.71 -7.32
CA VAL A 183 -9.73 0.76 -7.56
C VAL A 183 -9.18 -0.43 -8.35
N ASN A 184 -9.41 -1.64 -7.87
CA ASN A 184 -9.05 -2.88 -8.54
C ASN A 184 -10.24 -3.40 -9.36
N GLY A 185 -10.07 -3.56 -10.68
CA GLY A 185 -11.17 -3.94 -11.56
C GLY A 185 -12.32 -2.92 -11.56
N GLY A 186 -13.55 -3.41 -11.49
CA GLY A 186 -14.76 -2.57 -11.40
C GLY A 186 -15.07 -1.79 -12.68
N ASP A 187 -14.82 -2.37 -13.84
CA ASP A 187 -14.85 -1.71 -15.15
C ASP A 187 -16.14 -0.91 -15.39
N ASP A 188 -17.30 -1.46 -15.08
CA ASP A 188 -18.60 -0.79 -15.30
C ASP A 188 -18.79 0.39 -14.34
N PHE A 189 -18.36 0.25 -13.08
CA PHE A 189 -18.38 1.34 -12.12
C PHE A 189 -17.42 2.47 -12.52
N VAL A 190 -16.18 2.10 -12.86
CA VAL A 190 -15.16 3.06 -13.32
C VAL A 190 -15.59 3.78 -14.58
N SER A 191 -16.10 3.04 -15.58
CA SER A 191 -16.60 3.63 -16.84
C SER A 191 -17.69 4.65 -16.57
N ARG A 192 -18.66 4.32 -15.74
CA ARG A 192 -19.71 5.25 -15.34
C ARG A 192 -19.18 6.49 -14.63
N CYS A 193 -18.22 6.33 -13.72
CA CYS A 193 -17.57 7.47 -13.06
C CYS A 193 -16.83 8.38 -14.04
N MET A 194 -16.23 7.81 -15.09
CA MET A 194 -15.58 8.58 -16.16
C MET A 194 -16.60 9.32 -17.00
N ASP A 195 -17.69 8.66 -17.41
CA ASP A 195 -18.77 9.26 -18.21
C ASP A 195 -19.48 10.40 -17.48
N GLU A 196 -19.63 10.28 -16.16
CA GLU A 196 -20.22 11.33 -15.31
C GLU A 196 -19.18 12.39 -14.86
N GLU A 197 -17.92 12.29 -15.30
CA GLU A 197 -16.80 13.21 -14.97
C GLU A 197 -16.51 13.33 -13.45
N ILE A 198 -16.83 12.30 -12.66
CA ILE A 198 -16.63 12.29 -11.20
C ILE A 198 -15.44 11.44 -10.74
N ALA A 199 -14.80 10.66 -11.62
CA ALA A 199 -13.76 9.70 -11.28
C ALA A 199 -12.63 10.31 -10.42
N LEU A 200 -12.06 11.45 -10.83
CA LEU A 200 -10.97 12.12 -10.11
C LEU A 200 -11.34 12.61 -8.71
N SER A 201 -12.64 12.75 -8.42
CA SER A 201 -13.12 13.10 -7.08
C SER A 201 -13.27 11.89 -6.17
N LEU A 202 -13.19 10.67 -6.74
CA LEU A 202 -13.46 9.41 -6.04
C LEU A 202 -12.20 8.56 -5.85
N PHE A 203 -11.33 8.46 -6.86
CA PHE A 203 -10.11 7.63 -6.80
C PHE A 203 -8.95 8.26 -7.58
N ASP A 204 -7.74 7.79 -7.32
CA ASP A 204 -6.50 8.33 -7.89
C ASP A 204 -5.92 7.44 -8.98
N GLY A 205 -6.31 6.17 -9.04
CA GLY A 205 -5.84 5.22 -10.02
C GLY A 205 -6.70 3.98 -10.12
N ILE A 206 -6.39 3.16 -11.11
CA ILE A 206 -7.07 1.90 -11.41
C ILE A 206 -6.01 0.83 -11.57
N ASN A 207 -6.24 -0.34 -10.99
CA ASN A 207 -5.50 -1.56 -11.29
C ASN A 207 -6.35 -2.46 -12.16
N GLN A 208 -5.76 -3.01 -13.23
CA GLN A 208 -6.41 -3.94 -14.14
C GLN A 208 -5.73 -5.30 -14.02
N GLU A 209 -6.46 -6.32 -13.58
CA GLU A 209 -5.87 -7.63 -13.31
C GLU A 209 -5.67 -8.49 -14.56
N THR A 210 -6.59 -8.40 -15.51
CA THR A 210 -6.58 -9.26 -16.70
C THR A 210 -6.75 -8.44 -17.97
N VAL A 211 -5.70 -8.32 -18.74
CA VAL A 211 -5.72 -7.67 -20.05
C VAL A 211 -5.31 -8.67 -21.11
#